data_34c157444e17ffc4fd29d89799c6cdc9
#
_entry.id   34c157444e17ffc4fd29d89799c6cdc9
#
_cell.length_a   1.000
_cell.length_b   1.000
_cell.length_c   1.000
_cell.angle_alpha   90.00
_cell.angle_beta   90.00
_cell.angle_gamma   90.00
#
_symmetry.space_group_name_H-M   'P 1'
#
loop_
_entity.id
_entity.type
_entity.pdbx_description
1 polymer ?
#
loop_
_entity_poly.entity_id
_entity_poly.type
_entity_poly.pdbx_seq_one_letter_code
_entity_poly.pdbx_strand_id
1 'polypeptide(L)'
;IGKIKKFNPNAEIVFHRAVDVVPDVFKALDDLIALGVTRVLTSGQRESAIKGAKTVKKMIEYASDRIDILPGGGINTQNVGKFINETGTHSVHASARSLRHDTSVCGNPEIFFGGKLNGVGIPENEYKVTDSALVQNVVAAIEAR
;
A
#
# COMPACT_ATOMS: atom_id res chain seq x y z
N ILE A 1 -19.61 4.45 6.79
CA ILE A 1 -19.25 3.17 7.44
C ILE A 1 -20.48 2.59 8.10
N GLY A 2 -21.19 3.30 9.01
CA GLY A 2 -22.36 2.77 9.73
C GLY A 2 -23.45 2.19 8.83
N LYS A 3 -23.75 2.80 7.68
CA LYS A 3 -24.71 2.24 6.72
C LYS A 3 -24.24 0.89 6.14
N ILE A 4 -22.95 0.77 5.81
CA ILE A 4 -22.38 -0.48 5.26
C ILE A 4 -22.48 -1.60 6.31
N LYS A 5 -22.07 -1.34 7.54
CA LYS A 5 -22.12 -2.31 8.64
C LYS A 5 -23.55 -2.71 8.99
N LYS A 6 -24.54 -1.84 8.74
CA LYS A 6 -25.94 -2.17 8.92
C LYS A 6 -26.43 -3.23 7.91
N PHE A 7 -25.96 -3.17 6.66
CA PHE A 7 -26.30 -4.16 5.62
C PHE A 7 -25.45 -5.43 5.70
N ASN A 8 -24.17 -5.29 6.05
CA ASN A 8 -23.25 -6.40 6.24
C ASN A 8 -22.37 -6.16 7.48
N PRO A 9 -22.75 -6.67 8.66
CA PRO A 9 -21.98 -6.51 9.89
C PRO A 9 -20.54 -7.04 9.80
N ASN A 10 -20.32 -8.07 8.96
CA ASN A 10 -19.03 -8.72 8.76
C ASN A 10 -18.19 -8.08 7.65
N ALA A 11 -18.64 -6.99 7.03
CA ALA A 11 -17.87 -6.32 5.99
C ALA A 11 -16.52 -5.82 6.55
N GLU A 12 -15.43 -6.21 5.90
CA GLU A 12 -14.13 -5.60 6.14
C GLU A 12 -14.09 -4.21 5.50
N ILE A 13 -13.60 -3.23 6.25
CA ILE A 13 -13.51 -1.84 5.82
C ILE A 13 -12.06 -1.42 5.89
N VAL A 14 -11.49 -1.10 4.74
CA VAL A 14 -10.11 -0.61 4.62
C VAL A 14 -10.11 0.90 4.44
N PHE A 15 -9.44 1.63 5.32
CA PHE A 15 -9.17 3.05 5.15
C PHE A 15 -7.86 3.24 4.37
N HIS A 16 -7.84 4.17 3.47
CA HIS A 16 -6.72 4.38 2.55
C HIS A 16 -5.66 5.34 3.12
N ARG A 17 -4.65 5.65 2.30
CA ARG A 17 -3.50 6.49 2.66
C ARG A 17 -3.81 7.95 3.02
N ALA A 18 -5.07 8.40 3.02
CA ALA A 18 -5.40 9.71 3.60
C ALA A 18 -5.00 9.83 5.09
N VAL A 19 -4.84 8.70 5.79
CA VAL A 19 -4.27 8.66 7.13
C VAL A 19 -2.83 9.20 7.19
N ASP A 20 -2.09 9.15 6.09
CA ASP A 20 -0.70 9.60 6.05
C ASP A 20 -0.54 11.13 6.09
N VAL A 21 -1.61 11.89 5.83
CA VAL A 21 -1.58 13.37 5.78
C VAL A 21 -2.28 14.04 6.97
N VAL A 22 -2.75 13.26 7.95
CA VAL A 22 -3.35 13.84 9.16
C VAL A 22 -2.28 14.37 10.11
N PRO A 23 -2.60 15.40 10.93
CA PRO A 23 -1.66 15.94 11.90
C PRO A 23 -1.26 14.94 12.99
N ASP A 24 -2.21 14.13 13.47
CA ASP A 24 -2.03 13.11 14.51
C ASP A 24 -2.59 11.78 14.05
N VAL A 25 -1.69 10.86 13.71
CA VAL A 25 -2.05 9.54 13.21
C VAL A 25 -2.64 8.64 14.30
N PHE A 26 -2.24 8.81 15.55
CA PHE A 26 -2.75 7.98 16.65
C PHE A 26 -4.18 8.36 16.99
N LYS A 27 -4.49 9.66 17.05
CA LYS A 27 -5.87 10.13 17.17
C LYS A 27 -6.73 9.63 15.99
N ALA A 28 -6.20 9.68 14.78
CA ALA A 28 -6.90 9.18 13.60
C ALA A 28 -7.16 7.66 13.69
N LEU A 29 -6.24 6.87 14.25
CA LEU A 29 -6.47 5.44 14.51
C LEU A 29 -7.62 5.23 15.49
N ASP A 30 -7.69 5.98 16.58
CA ASP A 30 -8.81 5.88 17.54
C ASP A 30 -10.15 6.21 16.87
N ASP A 31 -10.20 7.28 16.06
CA ASP A 31 -11.40 7.65 15.31
C ASP A 31 -11.82 6.54 14.31
N LEU A 32 -10.87 5.91 13.63
CA LEU A 32 -11.12 4.81 12.69
C LEU A 32 -11.60 3.54 13.41
N ILE A 33 -11.02 3.22 14.54
CA ILE A 33 -11.44 2.09 15.39
C ILE A 33 -12.87 2.31 15.87
N ALA A 34 -13.19 3.49 16.40
CA ALA A 34 -14.53 3.85 16.84
C ALA A 34 -15.58 3.77 15.73
N LEU A 35 -15.18 4.03 14.48
CA LEU A 35 -16.02 3.89 13.29
C LEU A 35 -16.16 2.44 12.80
N GLY A 36 -15.43 1.48 13.38
CA GLY A 36 -15.46 0.08 12.96
C GLY A 36 -14.69 -0.20 11.67
N VAL A 37 -13.66 0.60 11.36
CA VAL A 37 -12.68 0.29 10.31
C VAL A 37 -11.85 -0.89 10.77
N THR A 38 -11.65 -1.87 9.89
CA THR A 38 -10.94 -3.11 10.23
C THR A 38 -9.47 -3.07 9.86
N ARG A 39 -9.10 -2.24 8.88
CA ARG A 39 -7.73 -2.15 8.36
C ARG A 39 -7.41 -0.74 7.87
N VAL A 40 -6.16 -0.29 8.03
CA VAL A 40 -5.71 1.00 7.51
C VAL A 40 -4.45 0.84 6.65
N LEU A 41 -4.52 1.27 5.39
CA LEU A 41 -3.38 1.33 4.47
C LEU A 41 -2.58 2.59 4.74
N THR A 42 -1.29 2.43 5.05
CA THR A 42 -0.40 3.54 5.42
C THR A 42 1.02 3.37 4.89
N SER A 43 1.72 4.46 4.69
CA SER A 43 3.19 4.48 4.53
C SER A 43 3.92 5.05 5.76
N GLY A 44 3.22 5.17 6.90
CA GLY A 44 3.78 5.71 8.13
C GLY A 44 4.04 7.21 8.05
N GLN A 45 3.13 7.98 7.40
CA GLN A 45 3.24 9.43 7.21
C GLN A 45 4.52 9.85 6.46
N ARG A 46 5.01 8.99 5.57
CA ARG A 46 6.18 9.26 4.73
C ARG A 46 5.88 8.94 3.27
N GLU A 47 6.77 9.37 2.42
CA GLU A 47 6.74 9.11 0.97
C GLU A 47 6.59 7.61 0.65
N SER A 48 7.28 6.75 1.43
CA SER A 48 7.23 5.30 1.30
C SER A 48 7.16 4.61 2.66
N ALA A 49 6.65 3.37 2.68
CA ALA A 49 6.59 2.56 3.90
C ALA A 49 7.99 2.35 4.50
N ILE A 50 9.02 2.19 3.67
CA ILE A 50 10.40 2.00 4.13
C ILE A 50 10.89 3.23 4.92
N LYS A 51 10.62 4.44 4.40
CA LYS A 51 10.96 5.68 5.13
C LYS A 51 10.11 5.88 6.39
N GLY A 52 8.91 5.32 6.40
CA GLY A 52 7.96 5.39 7.50
C GLY A 52 8.00 4.22 8.49
N ALA A 53 8.94 3.26 8.35
CA ALA A 53 8.97 2.02 9.13
C ALA A 53 8.88 2.24 10.65
N LYS A 54 9.58 3.23 11.18
CA LYS A 54 9.52 3.58 12.61
C LYS A 54 8.11 4.02 13.05
N THR A 55 7.40 4.79 12.21
CA THR A 55 6.03 5.21 12.51
C THR A 55 5.07 4.03 12.39
N VAL A 56 5.23 3.20 11.33
CA VAL A 56 4.44 1.97 11.14
C VAL A 56 4.56 1.06 12.36
N LYS A 57 5.78 0.81 12.87
CA LYS A 57 5.99 0.03 14.08
C LYS A 57 5.21 0.59 15.27
N LYS A 58 5.31 1.89 15.51
CA LYS A 58 4.55 2.56 16.59
C LYS A 58 3.04 2.46 16.40
N MET A 59 2.55 2.54 15.16
CA MET A 59 1.13 2.36 14.85
C MET A 59 0.67 0.93 15.16
N ILE A 60 1.47 -0.07 14.83
CA ILE A 60 1.17 -1.48 15.14
C ILE A 60 1.10 -1.68 16.66
N GLU A 61 2.12 -1.22 17.40
CA GLU A 61 2.16 -1.28 18.86
C GLU A 61 0.95 -0.55 19.50
N TYR A 62 0.61 0.62 19.00
CA TYR A 62 -0.55 1.40 19.47
C TYR A 62 -1.89 0.75 19.15
N ALA A 63 -2.02 0.21 17.94
CA ALA A 63 -3.24 -0.46 17.48
C ALA A 63 -3.59 -1.66 18.35
N SER A 64 -2.61 -2.43 18.79
CA SER A 64 -2.77 -3.58 19.69
C SER A 64 -3.95 -4.48 19.27
N ASP A 65 -3.95 -4.91 18.01
CA ASP A 65 -4.96 -5.76 17.37
C ASP A 65 -6.38 -5.18 17.22
N ARG A 66 -6.61 -3.92 17.64
CA ARG A 66 -7.91 -3.25 17.50
C ARG A 66 -8.22 -2.85 16.04
N ILE A 67 -7.20 -2.68 15.22
CA ILE A 67 -7.26 -2.39 13.78
C ILE A 67 -5.98 -2.91 13.12
N ASP A 68 -6.12 -3.55 11.96
CA ASP A 68 -4.95 -4.05 11.21
C ASP A 68 -4.22 -2.91 10.50
N ILE A 69 -2.90 -2.82 10.71
CA ILE A 69 -2.05 -1.87 10.03
C ILE A 69 -1.48 -2.54 8.79
N LEU A 70 -1.88 -2.09 7.61
CA LEU A 70 -1.44 -2.58 6.30
C LEU A 70 -0.42 -1.62 5.68
N PRO A 71 0.89 -1.84 5.88
CA PRO A 71 1.89 -0.98 5.28
C PRO A 71 1.94 -1.13 3.76
N GLY A 72 2.06 0.01 3.06
CA GLY A 72 2.18 0.04 1.61
C GLY A 72 2.85 1.31 1.12
N GLY A 73 3.32 1.25 -0.13
CA GLY A 73 4.09 2.34 -0.76
C GLY A 73 5.58 2.01 -0.85
N GLY A 74 6.00 1.50 -2.00
CA GLY A 74 7.39 1.16 -2.29
C GLY A 74 7.87 -0.19 -1.75
N ILE A 75 6.98 -1.04 -1.23
CA ILE A 75 7.33 -2.40 -0.83
C ILE A 75 7.53 -3.28 -2.08
N ASN A 76 8.63 -4.03 -2.08
CA ASN A 76 9.03 -4.91 -3.17
C ASN A 76 9.90 -6.08 -2.65
N THR A 77 10.31 -6.97 -3.53
CA THR A 77 11.13 -8.16 -3.22
C THR A 77 12.42 -7.85 -2.45
N GLN A 78 13.05 -6.70 -2.74
CA GLN A 78 14.36 -6.35 -2.16
C GLN A 78 14.27 -5.84 -0.72
N ASN A 79 13.10 -5.34 -0.31
CA ASN A 79 12.96 -4.66 0.97
C ASN A 79 11.92 -5.27 1.92
N VAL A 80 11.02 -6.12 1.42
CA VAL A 80 9.88 -6.65 2.19
C VAL A 80 10.34 -7.43 3.43
N GLY A 81 11.30 -8.33 3.31
CA GLY A 81 11.77 -9.15 4.43
C GLY A 81 12.36 -8.29 5.56
N LYS A 82 13.26 -7.35 5.21
CA LYS A 82 13.82 -6.41 6.18
C LYS A 82 12.74 -5.55 6.84
N PHE A 83 11.80 -5.06 6.03
CA PHE A 83 10.72 -4.21 6.52
C PHE A 83 9.84 -4.93 7.54
N ILE A 84 9.45 -6.18 7.27
CA ILE A 84 8.64 -6.97 8.19
C ILE A 84 9.40 -7.25 9.50
N ASN A 85 10.68 -7.61 9.42
CA ASN A 85 11.52 -7.85 10.61
C ASN A 85 11.67 -6.58 11.46
N GLU A 86 11.75 -5.39 10.84
CA GLU A 86 11.87 -4.12 11.55
C GLU A 86 10.55 -3.69 12.21
N THR A 87 9.42 -3.89 11.52
CA THR A 87 8.12 -3.35 11.95
C THR A 87 7.27 -4.34 12.74
N GLY A 88 7.48 -5.65 12.54
CA GLY A 88 6.64 -6.71 13.10
C GLY A 88 5.27 -6.83 12.41
N THR A 89 5.08 -6.23 11.23
CA THR A 89 3.80 -6.32 10.52
C THR A 89 3.47 -7.74 10.06
N HIS A 90 2.19 -8.12 10.10
CA HIS A 90 1.69 -9.41 9.59
C HIS A 90 1.22 -9.35 8.15
N SER A 91 1.02 -8.15 7.61
CA SER A 91 0.52 -7.93 6.26
C SER A 91 1.25 -6.78 5.57
N VAL A 92 1.35 -6.83 4.25
CA VAL A 92 1.92 -5.76 3.43
C VAL A 92 1.13 -5.57 2.15
N HIS A 93 1.12 -4.36 1.64
CA HIS A 93 0.57 -4.02 0.33
C HIS A 93 1.71 -3.73 -0.65
N ALA A 94 1.78 -4.51 -1.72
CA ALA A 94 2.71 -4.30 -2.83
C ALA A 94 1.97 -4.28 -4.17
N SER A 95 2.35 -3.38 -5.05
CA SER A 95 1.73 -3.29 -6.38
C SER A 95 2.30 -4.29 -7.39
N ALA A 96 3.53 -4.75 -7.19
CA ALA A 96 4.24 -5.73 -8.02
C ALA A 96 4.03 -5.49 -9.53
N ARG A 97 4.32 -4.26 -10.00
CA ARG A 97 4.00 -3.84 -11.37
C ARG A 97 5.20 -3.94 -12.29
N SER A 98 4.95 -4.44 -13.50
CA SER A 98 5.83 -4.33 -14.67
C SER A 98 5.21 -3.46 -15.76
N LEU A 99 6.01 -3.06 -16.75
CA LEU A 99 5.53 -2.40 -17.94
C LEU A 99 5.20 -3.43 -19.01
N ARG A 100 4.13 -3.17 -19.77
CA ARG A 100 3.75 -3.91 -20.96
C ARG A 100 3.65 -2.94 -22.13
N HIS A 101 4.08 -3.40 -23.29
CA HIS A 101 3.96 -2.64 -24.52
C HIS A 101 2.52 -2.71 -25.05
N ASP A 102 1.99 -1.55 -25.44
CA ASP A 102 0.69 -1.43 -26.10
C ASP A 102 0.89 -1.34 -27.60
N THR A 103 0.48 -2.38 -28.31
CA THR A 103 0.59 -2.45 -29.76
C THR A 103 -0.55 -1.70 -30.49
N SER A 104 -1.58 -1.27 -29.77
CA SER A 104 -2.70 -0.52 -30.32
C SER A 104 -2.41 0.96 -30.53
N VAL A 105 -1.34 1.48 -29.92
CA VAL A 105 -0.96 2.88 -30.02
C VAL A 105 -0.33 3.14 -31.38
N CYS A 106 -1.15 3.58 -32.33
CA CYS A 106 -0.71 4.11 -33.64
C CYS A 106 -0.54 5.62 -33.59
N GLY A 107 -0.20 6.17 -32.43
CA GLY A 107 -0.60 7.44 -31.95
C GLY A 107 0.05 8.68 -32.55
N ASN A 108 -0.51 9.82 -32.19
CA ASN A 108 0.10 11.12 -32.35
C ASN A 108 1.21 11.30 -31.30
N PRO A 109 2.50 11.34 -31.70
CA PRO A 109 3.61 11.45 -30.76
C PRO A 109 3.68 12.81 -30.04
N GLU A 110 2.87 13.78 -30.45
CA GLU A 110 2.80 15.09 -29.81
C GLU A 110 1.89 15.13 -28.58
N ILE A 111 1.10 14.05 -28.35
CA ILE A 111 0.20 13.98 -27.21
C ILE A 111 0.79 13.05 -26.16
N PHE A 112 0.96 13.58 -24.95
CA PHE A 112 1.44 12.84 -23.78
C PHE A 112 0.46 13.00 -22.62
N PHE A 113 -0.22 11.90 -22.24
CA PHE A 113 -1.14 11.89 -21.11
C PHE A 113 -0.45 11.76 -19.75
N GLY A 114 0.81 11.43 -19.75
CA GLY A 114 1.62 11.34 -18.55
C GLY A 114 1.46 10.01 -17.80
N GLY A 115 2.55 9.51 -17.32
CA GLY A 115 2.61 8.36 -16.43
C GLY A 115 4.01 8.24 -15.86
N LYS A 116 4.14 7.70 -14.65
CA LYS A 116 5.46 7.45 -14.04
C LYS A 116 5.49 6.06 -13.41
N LEU A 117 6.64 5.39 -13.54
CA LEU A 117 6.99 4.20 -12.77
C LEU A 117 8.32 4.47 -12.09
N ASN A 118 8.36 4.37 -10.75
CA ASN A 118 9.55 4.66 -9.94
C ASN A 118 10.18 6.05 -10.24
N GLY A 119 9.32 7.06 -10.52
CA GLY A 119 9.75 8.42 -10.83
C GLY A 119 10.14 8.69 -12.29
N VAL A 120 10.24 7.66 -13.12
CA VAL A 120 10.56 7.76 -14.54
C VAL A 120 9.28 7.84 -15.37
N GLY A 121 9.26 8.71 -16.39
CA GLY A 121 8.16 8.80 -17.35
C GLY A 121 7.96 7.47 -18.08
N ILE A 122 6.70 7.08 -18.28
CA ILE A 122 6.33 5.88 -19.04
C ILE A 122 6.00 6.34 -20.46
N PRO A 123 6.59 5.74 -21.50
CA PRO A 123 6.20 5.99 -22.89
C PRO A 123 4.70 5.76 -23.10
N GLU A 124 4.06 6.51 -24.00
CA GLU A 124 2.61 6.39 -24.28
C GLU A 124 2.21 4.99 -24.78
N ASN A 125 3.15 4.28 -25.37
CA ASN A 125 2.96 2.91 -25.85
C ASN A 125 3.26 1.85 -24.79
N GLU A 126 3.34 2.25 -23.52
CA GLU A 126 3.53 1.33 -22.40
C GLU A 126 2.50 1.58 -21.29
N TYR A 127 2.10 0.53 -20.62
CA TYR A 127 1.19 0.59 -19.48
C TYR A 127 1.61 -0.36 -18.36
N LYS A 128 1.12 -0.07 -17.16
CA LYS A 128 1.44 -0.85 -15.96
C LYS A 128 0.47 -1.99 -15.78
N VAL A 129 1.01 -3.18 -15.54
CA VAL A 129 0.24 -4.36 -15.12
C VAL A 129 0.79 -4.93 -13.84
N THR A 130 -0.04 -5.57 -13.04
CA THR A 130 0.43 -6.43 -11.96
C THR A 130 1.04 -7.68 -12.58
N ASP A 131 2.28 -7.98 -12.20
CA ASP A 131 3.07 -9.07 -12.77
C ASP A 131 3.10 -10.25 -11.80
N SER A 132 2.65 -11.41 -12.26
CA SER A 132 2.55 -12.61 -11.43
C SER A 132 3.91 -13.10 -10.93
N ALA A 133 4.97 -12.98 -11.74
CA ALA A 133 6.32 -13.36 -11.31
C ALA A 133 6.83 -12.42 -10.20
N LEU A 134 6.56 -11.10 -10.30
CA LEU A 134 6.91 -10.16 -9.25
C LEU A 134 6.10 -10.41 -7.96
N VAL A 135 4.83 -10.81 -8.07
CA VAL A 135 4.04 -11.23 -6.89
C VAL A 135 4.65 -12.44 -6.23
N GLN A 136 4.95 -13.50 -7.00
CA GLN A 136 5.59 -14.71 -6.49
C GLN A 136 6.94 -14.41 -5.81
N ASN A 137 7.76 -13.54 -6.40
CA ASN A 137 9.04 -13.13 -5.82
C ASN A 137 8.86 -12.40 -4.48
N VAL A 138 7.84 -11.55 -4.35
CA VAL A 138 7.54 -10.89 -3.07
C VAL A 138 7.10 -11.92 -2.02
N VAL A 139 6.24 -12.87 -2.40
CA VAL A 139 5.79 -13.96 -1.50
C VAL A 139 6.99 -14.79 -1.04
N ALA A 140 7.84 -15.25 -1.97
CA ALA A 140 9.04 -16.01 -1.65
C ALA A 140 9.99 -15.24 -0.71
N ALA A 141 10.16 -13.92 -0.91
CA ALA A 141 10.98 -13.08 -0.04
C ALA A 141 10.37 -12.90 1.37
N ILE A 142 9.06 -13.05 1.52
CA ILE A 142 8.38 -13.08 2.82
C ILE A 142 8.60 -14.41 3.51
N GLU A 143 8.53 -15.51 2.79
CA GLU A 143 8.69 -16.87 3.33
C GLU A 143 10.12 -17.21 3.72
N ALA A 144 11.12 -16.62 3.07
CA ALA A 144 12.55 -16.86 3.29
C ALA A 144 13.16 -16.11 4.49
N ARG A 145 12.38 -15.40 5.28
CA ARG A 145 12.83 -14.57 6.42
C ARG A 145 12.97 -15.35 7.74
#